data_91b8dd0dfbbee49a827c658d6cdb9e30
#
_entry.id   91b8dd0dfbbee49a827c658d6cdb9e30
#
_cell.length_a   1.000
_cell.length_b   1.000
_cell.length_c   1.000
_cell.angle_alpha   90.00
_cell.angle_beta   90.00
_cell.angle_gamma   90.00
#
_symmetry.space_group_name_H-M   'P 1'
#
loop_
_entity.id
_entity.type
_entity.pdbx_description
1 polymer ?
#
loop_
_entity_poly.entity_id
_entity_poly.type
_entity_poly.pdbx_seq_one_letter_code
_entity_poly.pdbx_strand_id
1 'polypeptide(L)'
;YILRRTDKSALGFGSSLKDNSSEAERALLRKVEPHDLVKFGLIPELIGRLPVITVLDDLDEDALVRVLKEPRNSLVKQYKELLGMDNVELTFTDEALHAIARKTIERKTGARGLRSVMESILLPIMYEVPSDATIIRVTVDEDTVEGGEAHLEYGAVRKRYKNQAALS
;
A
#
# COMPACT_ATOMS: atom_id res chain seq x y z
N TYR A 1 16.02 4.72 23.48
CA TYR A 1 16.70 5.98 23.77
C TYR A 1 15.69 7.02 24.23
N ILE A 2 14.66 7.35 23.45
CA ILE A 2 13.62 8.35 23.78
C ILE A 2 12.97 8.03 25.13
N LEU A 3 12.56 6.78 25.35
CA LEU A 3 11.92 6.32 26.59
C LEU A 3 12.81 6.55 27.80
N ARG A 4 14.11 6.26 27.71
CA ARG A 4 15.08 6.49 28.81
C ARG A 4 15.27 7.98 29.12
N ARG A 5 15.07 8.88 28.14
CA ARG A 5 15.17 10.32 28.34
C ARG A 5 13.90 10.91 28.94
N THR A 6 12.72 10.43 28.49
CA THR A 6 11.43 10.94 28.93
C THR A 6 10.97 10.39 30.27
N ASP A 7 11.38 9.16 30.63
CA ASP A 7 11.06 8.52 31.90
C ASP A 7 12.12 8.80 32.96
N LYS A 8 12.06 9.97 33.58
CA LYS A 8 12.89 10.29 34.77
C LYS A 8 12.42 9.58 36.07
N SER A 9 11.28 8.88 36.04
CA SER A 9 10.68 8.25 37.22
C SER A 9 10.81 6.73 37.31
N ALA A 10 11.66 6.10 36.48
CA ALA A 10 11.84 4.65 36.46
C ALA A 10 12.65 4.07 37.65
N LEU A 11 12.84 4.83 38.75
CA LEU A 11 13.48 4.38 39.98
C LEU A 11 12.48 4.04 41.12
N GLY A 12 11.22 3.80 40.80
CA GLY A 12 10.18 3.42 41.77
C GLY A 12 9.59 2.04 41.51
N PHE A 13 9.42 1.21 42.55
CA PHE A 13 8.69 -0.04 42.57
C PHE A 13 7.20 0.18 42.21
N GLY A 14 6.88 0.32 40.95
CA GLY A 14 5.51 0.63 40.50
C GLY A 14 5.41 0.87 39.02
N SER A 15 6.28 0.25 38.18
CA SER A 15 6.09 0.27 36.74
C SER A 15 4.87 -0.55 36.41
N SER A 16 3.69 0.12 36.27
CA SER A 16 2.59 -0.42 35.51
C SER A 16 3.14 -0.93 34.19
N LEU A 17 2.81 -2.16 33.83
CA LEU A 17 3.06 -2.75 32.52
C LEU A 17 2.61 -1.71 31.47
N LYS A 18 3.58 -1.01 30.88
CA LYS A 18 3.28 -0.01 29.85
C LYS A 18 2.64 -0.76 28.71
N ASP A 19 1.43 -0.38 28.39
CA ASP A 19 0.75 -0.80 27.16
C ASP A 19 1.71 -0.63 25.98
N ASN A 20 2.16 -1.73 25.41
CA ASN A 20 2.85 -1.78 24.11
C ASN A 20 1.85 -1.52 22.99
N SER A 21 0.96 -0.55 23.17
CA SER A 21 0.04 -0.13 22.14
C SER A 21 0.85 0.66 21.10
N SER A 22 0.57 0.44 19.83
CA SER A 22 1.17 1.19 18.72
C SER A 22 1.03 2.70 18.91
N GLU A 23 0.03 3.14 19.66
CA GLU A 23 -0.24 4.53 19.98
C GLU A 23 0.77 5.11 21.01
N ALA A 24 1.16 4.33 22.01
CA ALA A 24 2.21 4.74 22.96
C ALA A 24 3.57 4.87 22.28
N GLU A 25 3.91 3.97 21.36
CA GLU A 25 5.14 4.06 20.56
C GLU A 25 5.13 5.29 19.65
N ARG A 26 4.02 5.61 19.01
CA ARG A 26 3.86 6.83 18.19
C ARG A 26 4.03 8.09 19.03
N ALA A 27 3.40 8.15 20.20
CA ALA A 27 3.53 9.26 21.12
C ALA A 27 4.99 9.47 21.59
N LEU A 28 5.74 8.39 21.75
CA LEU A 28 7.17 8.45 22.07
C LEU A 28 8.00 8.96 20.88
N LEU A 29 7.74 8.47 19.67
CA LEU A 29 8.45 8.90 18.47
C LEU A 29 8.26 10.39 18.19
N ARG A 30 7.06 10.95 18.47
CA ARG A 30 6.81 12.40 18.35
C ARG A 30 7.67 13.27 19.28
N LYS A 31 8.27 12.67 20.30
CA LYS A 31 9.19 13.35 21.24
C LYS A 31 10.66 13.16 20.86
N VAL A 32 10.97 12.69 19.63
CA VAL A 32 12.33 12.50 19.16
C VAL A 32 13.10 13.83 19.10
N GLU A 33 14.34 13.82 19.56
CA GLU A 33 15.25 14.95 19.49
C GLU A 33 16.54 14.58 18.74
N PRO A 34 17.29 15.58 18.21
CA PRO A 34 18.55 15.33 17.51
C PRO A 34 19.52 14.43 18.28
N HIS A 35 19.58 14.61 19.60
CA HIS A 35 20.43 13.81 20.49
C HIS A 35 20.07 12.32 20.54
N ASP A 36 18.77 11.98 20.40
CA ASP A 36 18.32 10.60 20.36
C ASP A 36 18.82 9.91 19.08
N LEU A 37 18.89 10.64 17.96
CA LEU A 37 19.40 10.14 16.68
C LEU A 37 20.92 9.88 16.74
N VAL A 38 21.68 10.76 17.43
CA VAL A 38 23.10 10.52 17.67
C VAL A 38 23.31 9.26 18.52
N LYS A 39 22.51 9.08 19.58
CA LYS A 39 22.56 7.86 20.40
C LYS A 39 22.11 6.60 19.64
N PHE A 40 21.27 6.75 18.64
CA PHE A 40 20.85 5.66 17.76
C PHE A 40 21.98 5.22 16.82
N GLY A 41 22.97 6.11 16.56
CA GLY A 41 24.14 5.79 15.76
C GLY A 41 24.36 6.70 14.55
N LEU A 42 23.57 7.75 14.40
CA LEU A 42 23.82 8.75 13.35
C LEU A 42 24.96 9.68 13.75
N ILE A 43 25.79 10.05 12.77
CA ILE A 43 26.94 10.93 12.99
C ILE A 43 26.46 12.35 13.37
N PRO A 44 27.06 12.97 14.42
CA PRO A 44 26.64 14.29 14.88
C PRO A 44 26.69 15.37 13.80
N GLU A 45 27.69 15.33 12.91
CA GLU A 45 27.87 16.28 11.82
C GLU A 45 26.71 16.22 10.82
N LEU A 46 26.17 15.01 10.57
CA LEU A 46 24.99 14.82 9.70
C LEU A 46 23.76 15.43 10.36
N ILE A 47 23.54 15.12 11.65
CA ILE A 47 22.39 15.64 12.41
C ILE A 47 22.41 17.16 12.49
N GLY A 48 23.59 17.76 12.68
CA GLY A 48 23.76 19.23 12.71
C GLY A 48 23.41 19.91 11.37
N ARG A 49 23.37 19.18 10.26
CA ARG A 49 22.98 19.68 8.93
C ARG A 49 21.53 19.40 8.57
N LEU A 50 20.81 18.58 9.34
CA LEU A 50 19.40 18.28 9.14
C LEU A 50 18.54 19.26 9.95
N PRO A 51 17.96 20.29 9.33
CA PRO A 51 17.26 21.36 10.06
C PRO A 51 15.89 20.92 10.59
N VAL A 52 15.34 19.83 10.06
CA VAL A 52 13.98 19.38 10.39
C VAL A 52 13.97 17.87 10.64
N ILE A 53 13.35 17.47 11.74
CA ILE A 53 13.06 16.09 12.09
C ILE A 53 11.53 15.95 12.09
N THR A 54 11.02 15.05 11.29
CA THR A 54 9.59 14.73 11.23
C THR A 54 9.36 13.26 11.53
N VAL A 55 8.28 12.98 12.22
CA VAL A 55 7.80 11.62 12.49
C VAL A 55 6.62 11.34 11.57
N LEU A 56 6.65 10.18 10.93
CA LEU A 56 5.56 9.72 10.11
C LEU A 56 4.70 8.76 10.94
N ASP A 57 3.40 8.93 10.85
CA ASP A 57 2.45 7.98 11.43
C ASP A 57 2.29 6.77 10.47
N ASP A 58 1.95 5.61 11.03
CA ASP A 58 1.59 4.44 10.22
C ASP A 58 0.32 4.73 9.43
N LEU A 59 0.24 4.15 8.25
CA LEU A 59 -0.93 4.25 7.40
C LEU A 59 -2.01 3.30 7.92
N ASP A 60 -3.19 3.84 8.18
CA ASP A 60 -4.40 3.07 8.44
C ASP A 60 -5.01 2.54 7.13
N GLU A 61 -6.08 1.76 7.25
CA GLU A 61 -6.78 1.16 6.12
C GLU A 61 -7.29 2.23 5.14
N ASP A 62 -7.94 3.28 5.66
CA ASP A 62 -8.49 4.37 4.86
C ASP A 62 -7.40 5.15 4.12
N ALA A 63 -6.26 5.41 4.77
CA ALA A 63 -5.13 6.07 4.13
C ALA A 63 -4.55 5.22 3.00
N LEU A 64 -4.46 3.88 3.17
CA LEU A 64 -4.02 2.97 2.11
C LEU A 64 -5.01 2.93 0.94
N VAL A 65 -6.32 2.94 1.19
CA VAL A 65 -7.35 3.04 0.14
C VAL A 65 -7.21 4.36 -0.62
N ARG A 66 -6.98 5.48 0.07
CA ARG A 66 -6.72 6.77 -0.59
C ARG A 66 -5.46 6.71 -1.46
N VAL A 67 -4.38 6.10 -0.99
CA VAL A 67 -3.15 5.89 -1.78
C VAL A 67 -3.43 5.08 -3.05
N LEU A 68 -4.37 4.12 -3.01
CA LEU A 68 -4.77 3.33 -4.18
C LEU A 68 -5.57 4.13 -5.21
N LYS A 69 -6.38 5.12 -4.78
CA LYS A 69 -7.37 5.83 -5.62
C LYS A 69 -6.93 7.24 -6.03
N GLU A 70 -6.50 8.05 -5.06
CA GLU A 70 -6.41 9.51 -5.22
C GLU A 70 -5.24 9.98 -6.10
N PRO A 71 -4.01 9.47 -5.96
CA PRO A 71 -2.87 9.99 -6.72
C PRO A 71 -3.14 10.03 -8.22
N ARG A 72 -2.56 11.03 -8.90
CA ARG A 72 -2.67 11.17 -10.36
C ARG A 72 -2.27 9.89 -11.07
N ASN A 73 -1.24 9.21 -10.59
CA ASN A 73 -0.75 7.94 -11.10
C ASN A 73 -0.94 6.83 -10.06
N SER A 74 -2.18 6.67 -9.56
CA SER A 74 -2.50 5.62 -8.59
C SER A 74 -2.44 4.23 -9.21
N LEU A 75 -2.20 3.20 -8.39
CA LEU A 75 -2.12 1.81 -8.86
C LEU A 75 -3.40 1.38 -9.58
N VAL A 76 -4.57 1.72 -9.05
CA VAL A 76 -5.87 1.43 -9.68
C VAL A 76 -5.93 2.02 -11.09
N LYS A 77 -5.50 3.27 -11.28
CA LYS A 77 -5.51 3.91 -12.59
C LYS A 77 -4.53 3.26 -13.57
N GLN A 78 -3.32 2.90 -13.08
CA GLN A 78 -2.32 2.22 -13.92
C GLN A 78 -2.87 0.90 -14.48
N TYR A 79 -3.50 0.07 -13.65
CA TYR A 79 -4.06 -1.21 -14.10
C TYR A 79 -5.30 -1.04 -14.97
N LYS A 80 -6.14 -0.02 -14.70
CA LYS A 80 -7.26 0.33 -15.59
C LYS A 80 -6.77 0.71 -16.99
N GLU A 81 -5.73 1.53 -17.08
CA GLU A 81 -5.13 1.89 -18.37
C GLU A 81 -4.51 0.68 -19.07
N LEU A 82 -3.82 -0.19 -18.32
CA LEU A 82 -3.18 -1.38 -18.87
C LEU A 82 -4.19 -2.33 -19.52
N LEU A 83 -5.28 -2.68 -18.83
CA LEU A 83 -6.36 -3.51 -19.40
C LEU A 83 -7.17 -2.75 -20.46
N GLY A 84 -7.27 -1.43 -20.32
CA GLY A 84 -7.86 -0.55 -21.33
C GLY A 84 -7.15 -0.60 -22.69
N MET A 85 -5.84 -0.90 -22.73
CA MET A 85 -5.12 -1.12 -23.99
C MET A 85 -5.64 -2.34 -24.75
N ASP A 86 -6.17 -3.33 -24.04
CA ASP A 86 -6.85 -4.50 -24.60
C ASP A 86 -8.37 -4.26 -24.79
N ASN A 87 -8.85 -3.03 -24.61
CA ASN A 87 -10.26 -2.65 -24.63
C ASN A 87 -11.10 -3.43 -23.60
N VAL A 88 -10.54 -3.67 -22.40
CA VAL A 88 -11.22 -4.26 -21.26
C VAL A 88 -11.35 -3.23 -20.15
N GLU A 89 -12.56 -3.08 -19.65
CA GLU A 89 -12.84 -2.21 -18.52
C GLU A 89 -12.52 -2.96 -17.22
N LEU A 90 -11.59 -2.42 -16.40
CA LEU A 90 -11.30 -2.93 -15.06
C LEU A 90 -12.03 -2.09 -13.99
N THR A 91 -12.78 -2.75 -13.12
CA THR A 91 -13.48 -2.11 -12.01
C THR A 91 -13.10 -2.78 -10.70
N PHE A 92 -12.94 -1.98 -9.66
CA PHE A 92 -12.76 -2.45 -8.28
C PHE A 92 -13.95 -1.97 -7.46
N THR A 93 -14.52 -2.86 -6.64
CA THR A 93 -15.48 -2.44 -5.62
C THR A 93 -14.75 -1.75 -4.47
N ASP A 94 -15.48 -0.97 -3.68
CA ASP A 94 -14.86 -0.32 -2.50
C ASP A 94 -14.42 -1.35 -1.47
N GLU A 95 -15.18 -2.42 -1.30
CA GLU A 95 -14.87 -3.55 -0.43
C GLU A 95 -13.57 -4.24 -0.86
N ALA A 96 -13.34 -4.43 -2.16
CA ALA A 96 -12.10 -4.98 -2.69
C ALA A 96 -10.89 -4.11 -2.33
N LEU A 97 -11.01 -2.79 -2.42
CA LEU A 97 -9.92 -1.89 -2.08
C LEU A 97 -9.60 -1.90 -0.58
N HIS A 98 -10.62 -2.00 0.26
CA HIS A 98 -10.46 -2.21 1.69
C HIS A 98 -9.81 -3.57 2.01
N ALA A 99 -10.21 -4.64 1.33
CA ALA A 99 -9.59 -5.97 1.48
C ALA A 99 -8.10 -5.95 1.07
N ILE A 100 -7.74 -5.26 -0.02
CA ILE A 100 -6.34 -5.06 -0.43
C ILE A 100 -5.55 -4.31 0.65
N ALA A 101 -6.14 -3.24 1.22
CA ALA A 101 -5.52 -2.48 2.30
C ALA A 101 -5.28 -3.34 3.55
N ARG A 102 -6.28 -4.12 4.00
CA ARG A 102 -6.17 -5.06 5.12
C ARG A 102 -5.07 -6.09 4.91
N LYS A 103 -5.03 -6.77 3.75
CA LYS A 103 -3.95 -7.71 3.41
C LYS A 103 -2.56 -7.06 3.42
N THR A 104 -2.48 -5.80 3.05
CA THR A 104 -1.22 -5.04 3.08
C THR A 104 -0.77 -4.74 4.50
N ILE A 105 -1.71 -4.38 5.39
CA ILE A 105 -1.44 -4.15 6.82
C ILE A 105 -0.97 -5.44 7.49
N GLU A 106 -1.65 -6.57 7.24
CA GLU A 106 -1.28 -7.88 7.77
C GLU A 106 0.15 -8.29 7.41
N ARG A 107 0.58 -7.98 6.19
CA ARG A 107 1.96 -8.22 5.72
C ARG A 107 2.99 -7.27 6.34
N LYS A 108 2.58 -6.24 7.08
CA LYS A 108 3.45 -5.23 7.72
C LYS A 108 4.42 -4.55 6.75
N THR A 109 4.03 -4.42 5.49
CA THR A 109 4.87 -3.87 4.41
C THR A 109 4.59 -2.40 4.11
N GLY A 110 3.57 -1.82 4.75
CA GLY A 110 3.10 -0.46 4.50
C GLY A 110 2.68 -0.26 3.03
N ALA A 111 2.62 0.97 2.56
CA ALA A 111 2.18 1.30 1.20
C ALA A 111 2.97 0.58 0.08
N ARG A 112 4.21 0.16 0.33
CA ARG A 112 5.01 -0.60 -0.65
C ARG A 112 4.40 -1.96 -0.96
N GLY A 113 3.72 -2.56 0.00
CA GLY A 113 3.05 -3.86 -0.16
C GLY A 113 1.82 -3.81 -1.05
N LEU A 114 1.19 -2.64 -1.22
CA LEU A 114 -0.01 -2.48 -2.06
C LEU A 114 0.22 -2.99 -3.49
N ARG A 115 1.35 -2.64 -4.10
CA ARG A 115 1.70 -3.10 -5.44
C ARG A 115 1.77 -4.63 -5.50
N SER A 116 2.50 -5.25 -4.58
CA SER A 116 2.66 -6.71 -4.56
C SER A 116 1.34 -7.44 -4.33
N VAL A 117 0.46 -6.90 -3.47
CA VAL A 117 -0.87 -7.47 -3.25
C VAL A 117 -1.73 -7.34 -4.51
N MET A 118 -1.77 -6.16 -5.15
CA MET A 118 -2.49 -5.97 -6.41
C MET A 118 -1.95 -6.85 -7.53
N GLU A 119 -0.63 -6.97 -7.67
CA GLU A 119 0.00 -7.85 -8.66
C GLU A 119 -0.42 -9.31 -8.46
N SER A 120 -0.45 -9.80 -7.22
CA SER A 120 -0.86 -11.18 -6.94
C SER A 120 -2.31 -11.47 -7.33
N ILE A 121 -3.21 -10.47 -7.26
CA ILE A 121 -4.62 -10.59 -7.61
C ILE A 121 -4.82 -10.46 -9.13
N LEU A 122 -4.13 -9.49 -9.75
CA LEU A 122 -4.37 -9.14 -11.15
C LEU A 122 -3.57 -10.00 -12.13
N LEU A 123 -2.49 -10.65 -11.71
CA LEU A 123 -1.65 -11.45 -12.60
C LEU A 123 -2.41 -12.56 -13.33
N PRO A 124 -3.26 -13.38 -12.68
CA PRO A 124 -4.10 -14.36 -13.37
C PRO A 124 -5.02 -13.71 -14.41
N ILE A 125 -5.68 -12.61 -14.04
CA ILE A 125 -6.61 -11.86 -14.90
C ILE A 125 -5.88 -11.31 -16.14
N MET A 126 -4.69 -10.73 -15.92
CA MET A 126 -3.86 -10.19 -17.01
C MET A 126 -3.35 -11.27 -17.97
N TYR A 127 -3.28 -12.51 -17.53
CA TYR A 127 -2.94 -13.65 -18.38
C TYR A 127 -4.16 -14.13 -19.20
N GLU A 128 -5.34 -14.14 -18.57
CA GLU A 128 -6.58 -14.62 -19.19
C GLU A 128 -7.17 -13.62 -20.21
N VAL A 129 -7.23 -12.34 -19.85
CA VAL A 129 -7.86 -11.29 -20.66
C VAL A 129 -7.35 -11.20 -22.10
N PRO A 130 -6.01 -11.28 -22.38
CA PRO A 130 -5.53 -11.29 -23.77
C PRO A 130 -5.86 -12.58 -24.52
N SER A 131 -6.09 -13.69 -23.80
CA SER A 131 -6.38 -15.00 -24.40
C SER A 131 -7.80 -15.10 -24.89
N ASP A 132 -8.75 -14.44 -24.21
CA ASP A 132 -10.16 -14.41 -24.60
C ASP A 132 -10.61 -13.01 -25.06
N ALA A 133 -10.85 -12.88 -26.37
CA ALA A 133 -11.27 -11.60 -26.97
C ALA A 133 -12.75 -11.26 -26.71
N THR A 134 -13.51 -12.09 -26.02
CA THR A 134 -14.91 -11.85 -25.66
C THR A 134 -15.07 -11.17 -24.30
N ILE A 135 -14.04 -11.15 -23.46
CA ILE A 135 -14.04 -10.47 -22.16
C ILE A 135 -14.04 -8.95 -22.41
N ILE A 136 -15.07 -8.25 -21.98
CA ILE A 136 -15.21 -6.79 -22.13
C ILE A 136 -15.06 -6.02 -20.84
N ARG A 137 -15.34 -6.67 -19.69
CA ARG A 137 -15.20 -6.05 -18.37
C ARG A 137 -14.74 -7.08 -17.35
N VAL A 138 -13.92 -6.62 -16.41
CA VAL A 138 -13.46 -7.36 -15.24
C VAL A 138 -13.82 -6.58 -13.99
N THR A 139 -14.54 -7.20 -13.07
CA THR A 139 -14.83 -6.61 -11.76
C THR A 139 -14.12 -7.41 -10.67
N VAL A 140 -13.32 -6.72 -9.89
CA VAL A 140 -12.60 -7.27 -8.73
C VAL A 140 -13.39 -6.86 -7.49
N ASP A 141 -13.87 -7.83 -6.75
CA ASP A 141 -14.57 -7.67 -5.48
C ASP A 141 -13.75 -8.23 -4.31
N GLU A 142 -14.33 -8.24 -3.10
CA GLU A 142 -13.68 -8.76 -1.90
C GLU A 142 -13.35 -10.25 -2.04
N ASP A 143 -14.26 -11.05 -2.61
CA ASP A 143 -14.06 -12.49 -2.81
C ASP A 143 -12.86 -12.77 -3.74
N THR A 144 -12.73 -11.99 -4.80
CA THR A 144 -11.56 -12.05 -5.71
C THR A 144 -10.26 -11.75 -4.96
N VAL A 145 -10.27 -10.77 -4.08
CA VAL A 145 -9.10 -10.43 -3.25
C VAL A 145 -8.77 -11.56 -2.27
N GLU A 146 -9.78 -12.27 -1.75
CA GLU A 146 -9.58 -13.40 -0.83
C GLU A 146 -9.12 -14.70 -1.52
N GLY A 147 -9.07 -14.71 -2.84
CA GLY A 147 -8.58 -15.83 -3.65
C GLY A 147 -9.67 -16.49 -4.51
N GLY A 148 -10.86 -15.88 -4.60
CA GLY A 148 -11.90 -16.25 -5.53
C GLY A 148 -11.59 -15.82 -6.96
N GLU A 149 -12.46 -16.19 -7.88
CA GLU A 149 -12.36 -15.78 -9.29
C GLU A 149 -12.92 -14.37 -9.49
N ALA A 150 -12.31 -13.61 -10.41
CA ALA A 150 -12.83 -12.29 -10.79
C ALA A 150 -14.12 -12.42 -11.59
N HIS A 151 -15.01 -11.46 -11.45
CA HIS A 151 -16.23 -11.42 -12.25
C HIS A 151 -15.90 -10.92 -13.66
N LEU A 152 -16.06 -11.80 -14.66
CA LEU A 152 -15.83 -11.51 -16.06
C LEU A 152 -17.16 -11.29 -16.78
N GLU A 153 -17.28 -10.16 -17.47
CA GLU A 153 -18.41 -9.90 -18.38
C GLU A 153 -17.95 -10.13 -19.82
N TYR A 154 -18.74 -10.88 -20.55
CA TYR A 154 -18.48 -11.26 -21.94
C TYR A 154 -19.36 -10.45 -22.89
N GLY A 155 -18.83 -10.07 -24.02
CA GLY A 155 -19.53 -9.29 -25.06
C GLY A 155 -19.09 -9.65 -26.48
N ALA A 156 -19.28 -8.70 -27.39
CA ALA A 156 -18.84 -8.89 -28.77
C ALA A 156 -17.30 -8.97 -28.84
N VAL A 157 -16.79 -9.82 -29.76
CA VAL A 157 -15.33 -10.00 -29.93
C VAL A 157 -14.63 -8.67 -30.14
N ARG A 158 -13.69 -8.35 -29.25
CA ARG A 158 -12.89 -7.11 -29.27
C ARG A 158 -11.98 -7.08 -30.50
N LYS A 159 -11.82 -5.91 -31.11
CA LYS A 159 -10.75 -5.70 -32.09
C LYS A 159 -9.41 -5.67 -31.34
N ARG A 160 -8.54 -6.67 -31.54
CA ARG A 160 -7.19 -6.65 -31.00
C ARG A 160 -6.45 -5.42 -31.53
N TYR A 161 -5.77 -4.70 -30.65
CA TYR A 161 -4.83 -3.66 -31.04
C TYR A 161 -3.71 -4.33 -31.86
N LYS A 162 -3.69 -4.13 -33.17
CA LYS A 162 -2.56 -4.55 -34.00
C LYS A 162 -1.38 -3.66 -33.62
N ASN A 163 -0.41 -4.23 -32.91
CA ASN A 163 0.86 -3.60 -32.67
C ASN A 163 1.46 -3.19 -34.02
N GLN A 164 1.45 -1.89 -34.36
CA GLN A 164 2.10 -1.35 -35.56
C GLN A 164 3.63 -1.29 -35.41
N ALA A 165 4.20 -1.87 -34.36
CA ALA A 165 5.64 -1.86 -34.08
C ALA A 165 6.43 -3.02 -34.74
N ALA A 166 5.86 -3.73 -35.71
CA ALA A 166 6.55 -4.84 -36.39
C ALA A 166 6.86 -4.56 -37.87
N LEU A 167 7.06 -3.30 -38.26
CA LEU A 167 7.55 -2.96 -39.62
C LEU A 167 8.34 -1.63 -39.58
N SER A 168 9.58 -1.70 -39.15
CA SER A 168 10.65 -0.81 -39.65
C SER A 168 12.02 -1.40 -39.29
#